data_4516d4d2c39762513a1b88a1eac6f952
#
_entry.id   4516d4d2c39762513a1b88a1eac6f952
#
_cell.length_a   1.000
_cell.length_b   1.000
_cell.length_c   1.000
_cell.angle_alpha   90.00
_cell.angle_beta   90.00
_cell.angle_gamma   90.00
#
_symmetry.space_group_name_H-M   'P 1'
#
loop_
_entity.id
_entity.type
_entity.pdbx_description
1 polymer ?
#
loop_
_entity_poly.entity_id
_entity_poly.type
_entity_poly.pdbx_seq_one_letter_code
_entity_poly.pdbx_strand_id
1 'polypeptide(L)'
;MKKMILTMVAMLSMTTAFAEGENLNSVNNVAAYDMSCNMNKLAEALSLTADQREAVDNIYQTFNAEMMFAAQYYNDDQRKEMVKKALEKNVAWMRYVLNDKQSHTYLMLLNTTINNRGLNK
;
A
#
# COMPACT_ATOMS: atom_id res chain seq x y z
N MET A 1 -17.99 -18.34 -7.53
CA MET A 1 -18.92 -17.32 -7.02
C MET A 1 -18.52 -16.79 -5.67
N LYS A 2 -18.35 -17.65 -4.67
CA LYS A 2 -17.88 -17.20 -3.36
C LYS A 2 -16.52 -16.52 -3.45
N LYS A 3 -15.63 -16.97 -4.35
CA LYS A 3 -14.32 -16.37 -4.52
C LYS A 3 -14.40 -14.92 -5.02
N MET A 4 -15.34 -14.64 -5.89
CA MET A 4 -15.51 -13.27 -6.38
C MET A 4 -15.99 -12.33 -5.28
N ILE A 5 -16.92 -12.81 -4.45
CA ILE A 5 -17.42 -12.03 -3.33
C ILE A 5 -16.30 -11.76 -2.34
N LEU A 6 -15.49 -12.77 -2.05
CA LEU A 6 -14.34 -12.62 -1.15
C LEU A 6 -13.33 -11.61 -1.69
N THR A 7 -13.10 -11.64 -3.01
CA THR A 7 -12.19 -10.70 -3.64
C THR A 7 -12.68 -9.26 -3.48
N MET A 8 -13.97 -9.04 -3.68
CA MET A 8 -14.55 -7.70 -3.49
C MET A 8 -14.45 -7.23 -2.06
N VAL A 9 -14.72 -8.12 -1.12
CA VAL A 9 -14.59 -7.80 0.31
C VAL A 9 -13.15 -7.46 0.65
N ALA A 10 -12.20 -8.21 0.08
CA ALA A 10 -10.79 -7.95 0.28
C ALA A 10 -10.40 -6.55 -0.20
N MET A 11 -10.88 -6.16 -1.37
CA MET A 11 -10.60 -4.83 -1.90
C MET A 11 -11.16 -3.73 -0.99
N LEU A 12 -12.39 -3.91 -0.54
CA LEU A 12 -13.01 -2.97 0.39
C LEU A 12 -12.22 -2.88 1.70
N SER A 13 -11.76 -4.04 2.18
CA SER A 13 -10.96 -4.09 3.41
C SER A 13 -9.64 -3.34 3.26
N MET A 14 -9.00 -3.51 2.11
CA MET A 14 -7.75 -2.79 1.84
C MET A 14 -7.99 -1.28 1.76
N THR A 15 -9.03 -0.88 1.03
CA THR A 15 -9.40 0.52 0.94
C THR A 15 -9.66 1.11 2.33
N THR A 16 -10.36 0.36 3.18
CA THR A 16 -10.62 0.79 4.54
C THR A 16 -9.33 0.92 5.34
N ALA A 17 -8.35 0.03 5.11
CA ALA A 17 -7.07 0.08 5.81
C ALA A 17 -6.33 1.42 5.56
N PHE A 18 -6.55 2.02 4.40
CA PHE A 18 -5.94 3.30 4.04
C PHE A 18 -6.91 4.48 4.11
N ALA A 19 -8.13 4.26 4.62
CA ALA A 19 -9.18 5.29 4.58
C ALA A 19 -8.76 6.59 5.26
N GLU A 20 -8.03 6.50 6.34
CA GLU A 20 -7.60 7.69 7.08
C GLU A 20 -6.75 8.60 6.21
N GLY A 21 -5.81 8.02 5.45
CA GLY A 21 -4.98 8.80 4.54
C GLY A 21 -5.76 9.38 3.37
N GLU A 22 -6.76 8.64 2.89
CA GLU A 22 -7.56 9.07 1.75
C GLU A 22 -8.52 10.19 2.10
N ASN A 23 -8.94 10.27 3.34
CA ASN A 23 -9.86 11.31 3.80
C ASN A 23 -9.17 12.63 4.06
N LEU A 24 -7.85 12.64 4.12
CA LEU A 24 -7.10 13.87 4.31
C LEU A 24 -6.93 14.56 2.98
N ASN A 25 -7.49 15.73 2.86
CA ASN A 25 -7.44 16.49 1.62
C ASN A 25 -6.02 16.83 1.22
N SER A 26 -5.88 17.25 -0.02
CA SER A 26 -4.62 17.68 -0.61
C SER A 26 -3.90 18.78 0.17
N VAL A 27 -4.56 19.38 1.13
CA VAL A 27 -3.97 20.43 1.97
C VAL A 27 -2.76 19.93 2.76
N ASN A 28 -2.79 18.65 3.17
CA ASN A 28 -1.67 18.05 3.90
C ASN A 28 -1.06 16.92 3.08
N ASN A 29 -0.10 17.28 2.23
CA ASN A 29 0.54 16.33 1.34
C ASN A 29 1.32 15.23 2.08
N VAL A 30 1.84 15.54 3.26
CA VAL A 30 2.59 14.55 4.04
C VAL A 30 1.70 13.38 4.42
N ALA A 31 0.46 13.64 4.79
CA ALA A 31 -0.49 12.59 5.17
C ALA A 31 -0.78 11.63 4.03
N ALA A 32 -0.76 12.13 2.78
CA ALA A 32 -0.98 11.28 1.61
C ALA A 32 0.13 10.25 1.43
N TYR A 33 1.31 10.48 1.98
CA TYR A 33 2.46 9.59 1.89
C TYR A 33 2.52 8.57 3.02
N ASP A 34 1.62 8.68 3.99
CA ASP A 34 1.57 7.76 5.12
C ASP A 34 0.99 6.43 4.65
N MET A 35 1.85 5.43 4.54
CA MET A 35 1.47 4.09 4.09
C MET A 35 1.17 3.15 5.24
N SER A 36 1.15 3.65 6.49
CA SER A 36 0.74 2.81 7.60
C SER A 36 -0.70 2.34 7.37
N CYS A 37 -0.96 1.10 7.70
CA CYS A 37 -2.28 0.51 7.47
C CYS A 37 -2.64 -0.40 8.63
N ASN A 38 -3.92 -0.76 8.68
CA ASN A 38 -4.35 -1.76 9.65
C ASN A 38 -3.90 -3.13 9.18
N MET A 39 -2.85 -3.66 9.83
CA MET A 39 -2.26 -4.93 9.41
C MET A 39 -3.24 -6.10 9.54
N ASN A 40 -4.15 -6.05 10.50
CA ASN A 40 -5.18 -7.09 10.62
C ASN A 40 -6.07 -7.11 9.37
N LYS A 41 -6.48 -5.95 8.89
CA LYS A 41 -7.33 -5.86 7.70
C LYS A 41 -6.57 -6.26 6.44
N LEU A 42 -5.31 -5.87 6.34
CA LEU A 42 -4.49 -6.25 5.19
C LEU A 42 -4.27 -7.75 5.17
N ALA A 43 -3.94 -8.34 6.32
CA ALA A 43 -3.75 -9.79 6.42
C ALA A 43 -5.02 -10.55 6.04
N GLU A 44 -6.17 -10.04 6.47
CA GLU A 44 -7.45 -10.64 6.13
C GLU A 44 -7.74 -10.51 4.62
N ALA A 45 -7.51 -9.32 4.07
CA ALA A 45 -7.79 -9.05 2.66
C ALA A 45 -6.96 -9.94 1.74
N LEU A 46 -5.72 -10.25 2.12
CA LEU A 46 -4.81 -11.07 1.31
C LEU A 46 -4.78 -12.53 1.77
N SER A 47 -5.46 -12.87 2.85
CA SER A 47 -5.43 -14.22 3.43
C SER A 47 -4.00 -14.65 3.77
N LEU A 48 -3.28 -13.79 4.47
CA LEU A 48 -1.87 -14.05 4.80
C LEU A 48 -1.72 -15.16 5.83
N THR A 49 -0.71 -16.00 5.63
CA THR A 49 -0.28 -16.92 6.69
C THR A 49 0.44 -16.11 7.78
N ALA A 50 0.70 -16.75 8.94
CA ALA A 50 1.41 -16.09 10.02
C ALA A 50 2.80 -15.61 9.58
N ASP A 51 3.52 -16.44 8.84
CA ASP A 51 4.84 -16.09 8.35
C ASP A 51 4.79 -14.94 7.34
N GLN A 52 3.81 -14.99 6.44
CA GLN A 52 3.61 -13.91 5.47
C GLN A 52 3.27 -12.61 6.18
N ARG A 53 2.43 -12.68 7.20
CA ARG A 53 2.03 -11.49 7.94
C ARG A 53 3.24 -10.79 8.57
N GLU A 54 4.13 -11.56 9.17
CA GLU A 54 5.34 -10.99 9.76
C GLU A 54 6.22 -10.33 8.70
N ALA A 55 6.41 -11.00 7.57
CA ALA A 55 7.21 -10.47 6.47
C ALA A 55 6.58 -9.20 5.90
N VAL A 56 5.26 -9.21 5.70
CA VAL A 56 4.54 -8.06 5.15
C VAL A 56 4.61 -6.88 6.11
N ASP A 57 4.50 -7.13 7.41
CA ASP A 57 4.61 -6.07 8.40
C ASP A 57 5.96 -5.38 8.31
N ASN A 58 7.04 -6.16 8.21
CA ASN A 58 8.39 -5.62 8.06
C ASN A 58 8.55 -4.83 6.76
N ILE A 59 8.01 -5.35 5.67
CA ILE A 59 8.04 -4.65 4.37
C ILE A 59 7.32 -3.31 4.48
N TYR A 60 6.17 -3.29 5.13
CA TYR A 60 5.39 -2.07 5.25
C TYR A 60 6.03 -1.03 6.16
N GLN A 61 6.74 -1.45 7.18
CA GLN A 61 7.48 -0.51 8.02
C GLN A 61 8.53 0.23 7.19
N THR A 62 9.27 -0.50 6.36
CA THR A 62 10.25 0.10 5.47
C THR A 62 9.60 0.97 4.42
N PHE A 63 8.54 0.47 3.80
CA PHE A 63 7.80 1.20 2.76
C PHE A 63 7.27 2.52 3.30
N ASN A 64 6.64 2.48 4.46
CA ASN A 64 6.10 3.70 5.07
C ASN A 64 7.23 4.70 5.38
N ALA A 65 8.34 4.23 5.92
CA ALA A 65 9.47 5.09 6.24
C ALA A 65 10.01 5.77 4.98
N GLU A 66 10.13 5.04 3.89
CA GLU A 66 10.63 5.57 2.63
C GLU A 66 9.66 6.59 2.02
N MET A 67 8.38 6.31 2.08
CA MET A 67 7.37 7.23 1.56
C MET A 67 7.32 8.52 2.38
N MET A 68 7.37 8.41 3.70
CA MET A 68 7.37 9.58 4.55
C MET A 68 8.64 10.41 4.38
N PHE A 69 9.76 9.75 4.12
CA PHE A 69 11.01 10.45 3.82
C PHE A 69 10.88 11.24 2.50
N ALA A 70 10.29 10.61 1.48
CA ALA A 70 10.05 11.27 0.20
C ALA A 70 9.16 12.51 0.36
N ALA A 71 8.19 12.43 1.25
CA ALA A 71 7.25 13.55 1.48
C ALA A 71 7.95 14.82 1.96
N GLN A 72 9.15 14.71 2.51
CA GLN A 72 9.90 15.85 3.05
C GLN A 72 10.66 16.63 1.97
N TYR A 73 10.71 16.12 0.74
CA TYR A 73 11.45 16.77 -0.32
C TYR A 73 10.60 17.81 -1.02
N TYR A 74 11.15 19.00 -1.17
CA TYR A 74 10.48 20.11 -1.86
C TYR A 74 10.55 19.98 -3.37
N ASN A 75 11.62 19.37 -3.88
CA ASN A 75 11.79 19.19 -5.32
C ASN A 75 10.87 18.09 -5.82
N ASP A 76 9.93 18.45 -6.69
CA ASP A 76 8.93 17.52 -7.21
C ASP A 76 9.55 16.35 -7.94
N ASP A 77 10.57 16.59 -8.75
CA ASP A 77 11.21 15.53 -9.53
C ASP A 77 11.89 14.50 -8.61
N GLN A 78 12.59 14.98 -7.60
CA GLN A 78 13.25 14.11 -6.63
C GLN A 78 12.23 13.33 -5.82
N ARG A 79 11.17 14.00 -5.38
CA ARG A 79 10.11 13.34 -4.62
C ARG A 79 9.45 12.23 -5.43
N LYS A 80 9.11 12.53 -6.68
CA LYS A 80 8.49 11.54 -7.57
C LYS A 80 9.40 10.35 -7.82
N GLU A 81 10.68 10.60 -7.98
CA GLU A 81 11.65 9.52 -8.18
C GLU A 81 11.76 8.65 -6.93
N MET A 82 11.79 9.24 -5.77
CA MET A 82 11.83 8.50 -4.51
C MET A 82 10.58 7.67 -4.30
N VAL A 83 9.41 8.24 -4.60
CA VAL A 83 8.14 7.52 -4.52
C VAL A 83 8.14 6.33 -5.48
N LYS A 84 8.58 6.55 -6.70
CA LYS A 84 8.66 5.50 -7.71
C LYS A 84 9.54 4.35 -7.23
N LYS A 85 10.71 4.66 -6.69
CA LYS A 85 11.63 3.64 -6.18
C LYS A 85 11.04 2.90 -4.99
N ALA A 86 10.38 3.61 -4.08
CA ALA A 86 9.74 2.99 -2.93
C ALA A 86 8.63 2.05 -3.36
N LEU A 87 7.82 2.44 -4.34
CA LEU A 87 6.75 1.60 -4.87
C LEU A 87 7.31 0.37 -5.57
N GLU A 88 8.32 0.54 -6.40
CA GLU A 88 8.95 -0.58 -7.11
C GLU A 88 9.55 -1.59 -6.13
N LYS A 89 10.22 -1.10 -5.11
CA LYS A 89 10.80 -1.95 -4.08
C LYS A 89 9.71 -2.67 -3.29
N ASN A 90 8.65 -1.96 -2.92
CA ASN A 90 7.54 -2.56 -2.20
C ASN A 90 6.92 -3.70 -3.00
N VAL A 91 6.62 -3.45 -4.28
CA VAL A 91 6.02 -4.47 -5.15
C VAL A 91 6.95 -5.67 -5.29
N ALA A 92 8.23 -5.45 -5.50
CA ALA A 92 9.20 -6.53 -5.67
C ALA A 92 9.26 -7.43 -4.42
N TRP A 93 9.32 -6.80 -3.24
CA TRP A 93 9.39 -7.54 -1.98
C TRP A 93 8.08 -8.26 -1.68
N MET A 94 6.94 -7.62 -1.95
CA MET A 94 5.64 -8.26 -1.73
C MET A 94 5.47 -9.46 -2.66
N ARG A 95 5.89 -9.35 -3.91
CA ARG A 95 5.82 -10.47 -4.86
C ARG A 95 6.71 -11.63 -4.42
N TYR A 96 7.77 -11.36 -3.73
CA TYR A 96 8.64 -12.40 -3.19
C TYR A 96 7.96 -13.18 -2.07
N VAL A 97 7.17 -12.51 -1.24
CA VAL A 97 6.50 -13.09 -0.08
C VAL A 97 5.15 -13.71 -0.44
N LEU A 98 4.44 -13.08 -1.36
CA LEU A 98 3.07 -13.46 -1.72
C LEU A 98 3.05 -14.46 -2.86
N ASN A 99 1.99 -15.29 -2.92
CA ASN A 99 1.77 -16.12 -4.09
C ASN A 99 1.17 -15.26 -5.23
N ASP A 100 1.00 -15.84 -6.41
CA ASP A 100 0.54 -15.10 -7.58
C ASP A 100 -0.82 -14.46 -7.37
N LYS A 101 -1.75 -15.18 -6.77
CA LYS A 101 -3.09 -14.68 -6.51
C LYS A 101 -3.08 -13.53 -5.52
N GLN A 102 -2.34 -13.69 -4.44
CA GLN A 102 -2.19 -12.62 -3.44
C GLN A 102 -1.52 -11.39 -4.05
N SER A 103 -0.49 -11.61 -4.86
CA SER A 103 0.22 -10.51 -5.53
C SER A 103 -0.70 -9.73 -6.44
N HIS A 104 -1.51 -10.43 -7.23
CA HIS A 104 -2.46 -9.79 -8.13
C HIS A 104 -3.45 -8.92 -7.36
N THR A 105 -4.03 -9.46 -6.31
CA THR A 105 -4.96 -8.72 -5.45
C THR A 105 -4.28 -7.51 -4.83
N TYR A 106 -3.07 -7.72 -4.30
CA TYR A 106 -2.33 -6.62 -3.68
C TYR A 106 -2.05 -5.49 -4.66
N LEU A 107 -1.62 -5.82 -5.88
CA LEU A 107 -1.31 -4.79 -6.87
C LEU A 107 -2.54 -3.95 -7.21
N MET A 108 -3.70 -4.58 -7.33
CA MET A 108 -4.94 -3.86 -7.58
C MET A 108 -5.25 -2.89 -6.44
N LEU A 109 -5.10 -3.35 -5.21
CA LEU A 109 -5.38 -2.52 -4.03
C LEU A 109 -4.39 -1.37 -3.90
N LEU A 110 -3.12 -1.66 -4.13
CA LEU A 110 -2.07 -0.64 -4.06
C LEU A 110 -2.30 0.44 -5.13
N ASN A 111 -2.56 0.02 -6.36
CA ASN A 111 -2.78 0.98 -7.45
C ASN A 111 -3.98 1.87 -7.17
N THR A 112 -5.06 1.30 -6.63
CA THR A 112 -6.24 2.08 -6.27
C THR A 112 -5.89 3.12 -5.21
N THR A 113 -5.15 2.72 -4.19
CA THR A 113 -4.75 3.62 -3.11
C THR A 113 -3.86 4.75 -3.63
N ILE A 114 -2.87 4.42 -4.44
CA ILE A 114 -1.94 5.39 -5.00
C ILE A 114 -2.68 6.39 -5.89
N ASN A 115 -3.61 5.91 -6.72
CA ASN A 115 -4.42 6.78 -7.57
C ASN A 115 -5.31 7.71 -6.75
N ASN A 116 -5.96 7.18 -5.72
CA ASN A 116 -6.85 7.96 -4.88
C ASN A 116 -6.11 9.09 -4.16
N ARG A 117 -4.86 8.85 -3.81
CA ARG A 117 -4.04 9.85 -3.13
C ARG A 117 -3.27 10.76 -4.08
N GLY A 118 -3.33 10.50 -5.37
CA GLY A 118 -2.64 11.30 -6.37
C GLY A 118 -1.12 11.15 -6.36
N LEU A 119 -0.60 10.07 -5.81
CA LEU A 119 0.84 9.88 -5.66
C LEU A 119 1.53 9.43 -6.94
N ASN A 120 0.77 9.09 -7.97
CA ASN A 120 1.31 8.66 -9.27
C ASN A 120 1.38 9.80 -10.30
N LYS A 121 1.16 11.02 -9.87
CA LYS A 121 1.15 12.19 -10.78
C LYS A 121 2.43 13.01 -10.69
#